data_ae5ef415a08c65761a1f7e5ed8435d91
#
_entry.id   ae5ef415a08c65761a1f7e5ed8435d91
#
_cell.length_a   1.000
_cell.length_b   1.000
_cell.length_c   1.000
_cell.angle_alpha   90.00
_cell.angle_beta   90.00
_cell.angle_gamma   90.00
#
_symmetry.space_group_name_H-M   'P 1'
#
loop_
_entity.id
_entity.type
_entity.pdbx_description
1 polymer ?
#
loop_
_entity_poly.entity_id
_entity_poly.type
_entity_poly.pdbx_seq_one_letter_code
_entity_poly.pdbx_strand_id
1 'polypeptide(L)'
;MLRAARYYNAPWFVAKDPVSIPRRYAGGDPVDIEVAGLLAAHLAWGRRETILAKAGDWLHRMENRPADFLRNPSPRTAAAMKGFVHRTLCDTDALWMMGVWSDYIRQFGSLQGMFEGPTVGDGLARYASLMKEGLPLKDRLRKHFASPLQGSACKRMVMFLRWMVRKDEAGVDLGIWSLWGPDQLLLPLDVHADRTARSLGLLPPGQGVGWKEVVMLGEAARRIHPQDPALLDFALFGLGEEANRTGLTPVEVLDRFRRAPVDPEKGPFEG
;
A
#
# COMPACT_ATOMS: atom_id res chain seq x y z
N MET A 1 -22.05 0.66 -0.77
CA MET A 1 -20.60 0.85 -0.56
C MET A 1 -20.12 0.20 0.73
N LEU A 2 -20.55 0.63 1.92
CA LEU A 2 -20.03 0.10 3.20
C LEU A 2 -20.20 -1.42 3.36
N ARG A 3 -21.33 -1.99 2.91
CA ARG A 3 -21.54 -3.43 2.94
C ARG A 3 -20.53 -4.19 2.08
N ALA A 4 -20.26 -3.73 0.86
CA ALA A 4 -19.22 -4.29 0.00
C ALA A 4 -17.82 -4.10 0.61
N ALA A 5 -17.52 -2.92 1.17
CA ALA A 5 -16.25 -2.64 1.81
C ALA A 5 -15.96 -3.60 2.98
N ARG A 6 -16.94 -3.83 3.86
CA ARG A 6 -16.82 -4.78 4.97
C ARG A 6 -16.68 -6.22 4.51
N TYR A 7 -17.35 -6.61 3.44
CA TYR A 7 -17.23 -7.95 2.86
C TYR A 7 -15.83 -8.23 2.33
N TYR A 8 -15.25 -7.28 1.55
CA TYR A 8 -13.91 -7.43 1.00
C TYR A 8 -12.78 -7.08 2.01
N ASN A 9 -13.10 -6.43 3.12
CA ASN A 9 -12.14 -6.20 4.21
C ASN A 9 -12.00 -7.49 5.05
N ALA A 10 -11.42 -8.52 4.47
CA ALA A 10 -11.29 -9.83 5.08
C ALA A 10 -9.96 -10.52 4.70
N PRO A 11 -9.39 -11.34 5.60
CA PRO A 11 -8.13 -12.04 5.35
C PRO A 11 -8.11 -12.89 4.08
N TRP A 12 -9.22 -13.53 3.74
CA TRP A 12 -9.33 -14.35 2.53
C TRP A 12 -9.15 -13.52 1.25
N PHE A 13 -9.67 -12.30 1.23
CA PHE A 13 -9.60 -11.43 0.06
C PHE A 13 -8.17 -10.90 -0.18
N VAL A 14 -7.43 -10.66 0.89
CA VAL A 14 -6.05 -10.13 0.83
C VAL A 14 -4.96 -11.20 0.93
N ALA A 15 -5.33 -12.48 0.94
CA ALA A 15 -4.38 -13.59 1.10
C ALA A 15 -3.26 -13.59 0.04
N LYS A 16 -3.57 -13.13 -1.17
CA LYS A 16 -2.62 -12.97 -2.29
C LYS A 16 -2.25 -11.50 -2.56
N ASP A 17 -2.60 -10.58 -1.67
CA ASP A 17 -2.24 -9.17 -1.76
C ASP A 17 -0.85 -8.92 -1.13
N PRO A 18 -0.09 -7.90 -1.56
CA PRO A 18 1.18 -7.55 -0.94
C PRO A 18 1.13 -7.29 0.56
N VAL A 19 0.00 -6.90 1.15
CA VAL A 19 -0.17 -6.80 2.61
C VAL A 19 0.06 -8.13 3.33
N SER A 20 -0.10 -9.26 2.67
CA SER A 20 0.20 -10.58 3.22
C SER A 20 1.68 -10.73 3.64
N ILE A 21 2.58 -9.94 3.07
CA ILE A 21 4.02 -9.97 3.38
C ILE A 21 4.29 -9.43 4.80
N PRO A 22 3.96 -8.17 5.16
CA PRO A 22 4.20 -7.68 6.52
C PRO A 22 3.36 -8.41 7.58
N ARG A 23 2.20 -8.96 7.22
CA ARG A 23 1.36 -9.76 8.14
C ARG A 23 2.07 -11.01 8.69
N ARG A 24 3.09 -11.52 8.00
CA ARG A 24 3.91 -12.65 8.49
C ARG A 24 4.68 -12.32 9.76
N TYR A 25 4.88 -11.04 10.04
CA TYR A 25 5.60 -10.52 11.20
C TYR A 25 4.68 -9.98 12.29
N ALA A 26 3.37 -10.12 12.14
CA ALA A 26 2.40 -9.64 13.13
C ALA A 26 2.64 -10.30 14.50
N GLY A 27 2.69 -9.48 15.56
CA GLY A 27 3.01 -9.93 16.92
C GLY A 27 4.51 -10.03 17.25
N GLY A 28 5.40 -9.78 16.26
CA GLY A 28 6.85 -9.68 16.44
C GLY A 28 7.35 -8.24 16.61
N ASP A 29 8.61 -8.01 16.24
CA ASP A 29 9.20 -6.66 16.24
C ASP A 29 8.45 -5.73 15.28
N PRO A 30 7.92 -4.59 15.73
CA PRO A 30 7.24 -3.64 14.84
C PRO A 30 8.09 -3.20 13.65
N VAL A 31 9.41 -3.10 13.79
CA VAL A 31 10.32 -2.73 12.71
C VAL A 31 10.38 -3.80 11.62
N ASP A 32 10.22 -5.09 11.96
CA ASP A 32 10.09 -6.14 10.95
C ASP A 32 8.86 -5.91 10.07
N ILE A 33 7.73 -5.52 10.69
CA ILE A 33 6.48 -5.20 9.99
C ILE A 33 6.68 -3.98 9.08
N GLU A 34 7.30 -2.91 9.60
CA GLU A 34 7.57 -1.67 8.86
C GLU A 34 8.41 -1.94 7.62
N VAL A 35 9.54 -2.63 7.79
CA VAL A 35 10.47 -2.93 6.69
C VAL A 35 9.83 -3.88 5.68
N ALA A 36 9.20 -4.97 6.14
CA ALA A 36 8.51 -5.90 5.26
C ALA A 36 7.37 -5.24 4.48
N GLY A 37 6.61 -4.35 5.13
CA GLY A 37 5.54 -3.57 4.50
C GLY A 37 6.08 -2.58 3.47
N LEU A 38 7.11 -1.83 3.82
CA LEU A 38 7.67 -0.81 2.93
C LEU A 38 8.32 -1.42 1.68
N LEU A 39 9.09 -2.51 1.83
CA LEU A 39 9.64 -3.22 0.68
C LEU A 39 8.55 -3.84 -0.20
N ALA A 40 7.52 -4.46 0.41
CA ALA A 40 6.40 -5.02 -0.35
C ALA A 40 5.65 -3.95 -1.15
N ALA A 41 5.42 -2.78 -0.54
CA ALA A 41 4.82 -1.64 -1.23
C ALA A 41 5.69 -1.12 -2.37
N HIS A 42 7.01 -1.01 -2.17
CA HIS A 42 7.93 -0.61 -3.24
C HIS A 42 7.95 -1.59 -4.41
N LEU A 43 7.76 -2.88 -4.16
CA LEU A 43 7.69 -3.90 -5.20
C LEU A 43 6.29 -4.06 -5.81
N ALA A 44 5.24 -3.42 -5.26
CA ALA A 44 3.84 -3.60 -5.65
C ALA A 44 3.51 -2.99 -7.02
N TRP A 45 4.17 -3.46 -8.09
CA TRP A 45 3.95 -3.10 -9.49
C TRP A 45 4.30 -4.25 -10.44
N GLY A 46 3.35 -4.62 -11.27
CA GLY A 46 3.42 -5.80 -12.14
C GLY A 46 2.49 -6.92 -11.70
N ARG A 47 2.82 -8.15 -12.06
CA ARG A 47 2.00 -9.33 -11.75
C ARG A 47 2.10 -9.68 -10.26
N ARG A 48 0.97 -9.98 -9.64
CA ARG A 48 0.83 -10.22 -8.19
C ARG A 48 1.74 -11.33 -7.69
N GLU A 49 1.77 -12.47 -8.40
CA GLU A 49 2.64 -13.60 -8.05
C GLU A 49 4.12 -13.20 -8.06
N THR A 50 4.53 -12.40 -9.05
CA THR A 50 5.91 -11.90 -9.14
C THR A 50 6.25 -10.96 -7.99
N ILE A 51 5.30 -10.09 -7.59
CA ILE A 51 5.50 -9.19 -6.45
C ILE A 51 5.72 -9.98 -5.17
N LEU A 52 4.85 -10.95 -4.88
CA LEU A 52 4.96 -11.79 -3.69
C LEU A 52 6.25 -12.62 -3.67
N ALA A 53 6.60 -13.23 -4.80
CA ALA A 53 7.83 -14.00 -4.93
C ALA A 53 9.08 -13.13 -4.70
N LYS A 54 9.12 -11.91 -5.27
CA LYS A 54 10.25 -10.99 -5.13
C LYS A 54 10.33 -10.34 -3.76
N ALA A 55 9.22 -10.06 -3.11
CA ALA A 55 9.20 -9.62 -1.73
C ALA A 55 9.71 -10.74 -0.79
N GLY A 56 9.29 -11.98 -1.04
CA GLY A 56 9.82 -13.15 -0.32
C GLY A 56 11.32 -13.37 -0.55
N ASP A 57 11.80 -13.24 -1.79
CA ASP A 57 13.24 -13.32 -2.12
C ASP A 57 14.04 -12.26 -1.36
N TRP A 58 13.57 -10.99 -1.36
CA TRP A 58 14.25 -9.92 -0.63
C TRP A 58 14.31 -10.20 0.88
N LEU A 59 13.19 -10.59 1.48
CA LEU A 59 13.14 -10.94 2.92
C LEU A 59 14.00 -12.16 3.26
N HIS A 60 14.02 -13.18 2.39
CA HIS A 60 14.90 -14.35 2.58
C HIS A 60 16.38 -13.94 2.59
N ARG A 61 16.79 -13.02 1.72
CA ARG A 61 18.15 -12.43 1.70
C ARG A 61 18.47 -11.64 2.96
N MET A 62 17.47 -11.13 3.65
CA MET A 62 17.55 -10.52 4.97
C MET A 62 17.38 -11.54 6.11
N GLU A 63 17.56 -12.84 5.82
CA GLU A 63 17.43 -13.94 6.79
C GLU A 63 16.04 -14.01 7.46
N ASN A 64 15.00 -13.44 6.82
CA ASN A 64 13.65 -13.24 7.34
C ASN A 64 13.61 -12.48 8.70
N ARG A 65 14.60 -11.68 8.98
CA ARG A 65 14.77 -10.84 10.17
C ARG A 65 15.14 -9.42 9.76
N PRO A 66 14.24 -8.70 9.02
CA PRO A 66 14.58 -7.43 8.41
C PRO A 66 15.01 -6.36 9.40
N ALA A 67 14.42 -6.31 10.61
CA ALA A 67 14.82 -5.35 11.65
C ALA A 67 16.28 -5.57 12.08
N ASP A 68 16.63 -6.81 12.44
CA ASP A 68 18.00 -7.15 12.84
C ASP A 68 19.01 -6.88 11.72
N PHE A 69 18.64 -7.25 10.50
CA PHE A 69 19.50 -7.08 9.33
C PHE A 69 19.82 -5.61 9.05
N LEU A 70 18.86 -4.71 9.23
CA LEU A 70 19.07 -3.28 9.05
C LEU A 70 19.71 -2.59 10.25
N ARG A 71 19.46 -3.07 11.47
CA ARG A 71 20.15 -2.54 12.68
C ARG A 71 21.64 -2.87 12.70
N ASN A 72 22.03 -3.98 12.08
CA ASN A 72 23.39 -4.51 12.09
C ASN A 72 23.98 -4.67 10.68
N PRO A 73 24.12 -3.56 9.90
CA PRO A 73 24.66 -3.63 8.56
C PRO A 73 26.11 -4.15 8.57
N SER A 74 26.44 -5.04 7.62
CA SER A 74 27.74 -5.65 7.50
C SER A 74 28.11 -5.85 6.03
N PRO A 75 29.36 -6.18 5.69
CA PRO A 75 29.74 -6.55 4.33
C PRO A 75 28.86 -7.70 3.74
N ARG A 76 28.30 -8.57 4.60
CA ARG A 76 27.35 -9.62 4.19
C ARG A 76 26.05 -9.05 3.63
N THR A 77 25.61 -7.87 4.11
CA THR A 77 24.41 -7.18 3.62
C THR A 77 24.48 -6.92 2.12
N ALA A 78 25.60 -6.37 1.65
CA ALA A 78 25.82 -6.14 0.22
C ALA A 78 25.92 -7.44 -0.57
N ALA A 79 26.62 -8.45 -0.05
CA ALA A 79 26.75 -9.76 -0.68
C ALA A 79 25.40 -10.48 -0.79
N ALA A 80 24.55 -10.40 0.22
CA ALA A 80 23.22 -11.01 0.23
C ALA A 80 22.32 -10.47 -0.89
N MET A 81 22.40 -9.16 -1.20
CA MET A 81 21.56 -8.54 -2.24
C MET A 81 22.07 -8.75 -3.65
N LYS A 82 23.27 -9.28 -3.85
CA LYS A 82 23.87 -9.48 -5.18
C LYS A 82 22.94 -10.25 -6.12
N GLY A 83 22.68 -9.66 -7.29
CA GLY A 83 21.82 -10.23 -8.33
C GLY A 83 20.32 -10.14 -8.05
N PHE A 84 19.89 -9.41 -7.02
CA PHE A 84 18.47 -9.12 -6.85
C PHE A 84 17.97 -8.24 -7.99
N VAL A 85 16.85 -8.64 -8.60
CA VAL A 85 16.17 -7.87 -9.66
C VAL A 85 14.66 -8.02 -9.52
N HIS A 86 13.97 -6.87 -9.58
CA HIS A 86 12.52 -6.79 -9.78
C HIS A 86 12.21 -5.71 -10.82
N ARG A 87 11.91 -6.14 -12.05
CA ARG A 87 11.65 -5.23 -13.19
C ARG A 87 12.82 -4.25 -13.42
N THR A 88 12.61 -2.95 -13.16
CA THR A 88 13.67 -1.93 -13.29
C THR A 88 14.46 -1.67 -12.01
N LEU A 89 14.12 -2.31 -10.91
CA LEU A 89 14.82 -2.20 -9.63
C LEU A 89 15.84 -3.34 -9.53
N CYS A 90 17.09 -3.01 -9.27
CA CYS A 90 18.19 -3.98 -9.15
C CYS A 90 18.81 -3.96 -7.74
N ASP A 91 19.82 -4.79 -7.52
CA ASP A 91 20.52 -4.95 -6.25
C ASP A 91 21.12 -3.66 -5.70
N THR A 92 21.73 -2.83 -6.56
CA THR A 92 22.27 -1.51 -6.13
C THR A 92 21.17 -0.56 -5.67
N ASP A 93 19.99 -0.61 -6.30
CA ASP A 93 18.83 0.17 -5.89
C ASP A 93 18.30 -0.30 -4.54
N ALA A 94 18.20 -1.62 -4.36
CA ALA A 94 17.79 -2.22 -3.10
C ALA A 94 18.75 -1.88 -1.97
N LEU A 95 20.06 -1.93 -2.22
CA LEU A 95 21.09 -1.54 -1.25
C LEU A 95 20.99 -0.07 -0.88
N TRP A 96 20.74 0.83 -1.84
CA TRP A 96 20.48 2.24 -1.53
C TRP A 96 19.29 2.40 -0.59
N MET A 97 18.17 1.78 -0.91
CA MET A 97 16.96 1.85 -0.09
C MET A 97 17.21 1.32 1.31
N MET A 98 17.84 0.17 1.42
CA MET A 98 18.20 -0.45 2.69
C MET A 98 19.18 0.41 3.51
N GLY A 99 20.12 1.09 2.87
CA GLY A 99 21.04 2.01 3.51
C GLY A 99 20.32 3.16 4.19
N VAL A 100 19.42 3.84 3.46
CA VAL A 100 18.62 4.95 4.01
C VAL A 100 17.72 4.47 5.15
N TRP A 101 17.06 3.31 5.01
CA TRP A 101 16.22 2.74 6.06
C TRP A 101 17.04 2.31 7.29
N SER A 102 18.21 1.69 7.08
CA SER A 102 19.12 1.28 8.15
C SER A 102 19.57 2.47 8.99
N ASP A 103 20.04 3.53 8.33
CA ASP A 103 20.50 4.74 9.03
C ASP A 103 19.36 5.37 9.83
N TYR A 104 18.15 5.42 9.25
CA TYR A 104 16.99 5.98 9.93
C TYR A 104 16.54 5.12 11.13
N ILE A 105 16.47 3.80 10.97
CA ILE A 105 16.13 2.87 12.07
C ILE A 105 17.15 2.95 13.20
N ARG A 106 18.43 3.00 12.89
CA ARG A 106 19.51 3.09 13.91
C ARG A 106 19.46 4.39 14.68
N GLN A 107 19.03 5.47 14.06
CA GLN A 107 18.93 6.79 14.70
C GLN A 107 17.63 6.97 15.48
N PHE A 108 16.50 6.50 14.96
CA PHE A 108 15.16 6.81 15.47
C PHE A 108 14.35 5.59 15.96
N GLY A 109 14.84 4.38 15.71
CA GLY A 109 14.21 3.13 16.17
C GLY A 109 13.02 2.66 15.33
N SER A 110 12.50 3.46 14.38
CA SER A 110 11.32 3.16 13.55
C SER A 110 11.37 3.94 12.24
N LEU A 111 10.72 3.44 11.19
CA LEU A 111 10.56 4.16 9.92
C LEU A 111 9.40 5.17 9.95
N GLN A 112 8.56 5.15 10.99
CA GLN A 112 7.39 6.00 11.10
C GLN A 112 7.71 7.49 10.87
N GLY A 113 8.76 8.01 11.48
CA GLY A 113 9.17 9.40 11.38
C GLY A 113 9.57 9.86 9.97
N MET A 114 9.88 8.92 9.05
CA MET A 114 10.13 9.27 7.65
C MET A 114 8.87 9.83 6.96
N PHE A 115 7.70 9.54 7.52
CA PHE A 115 6.39 9.93 6.99
C PHE A 115 5.69 11.01 7.83
N GLU A 116 6.38 11.63 8.77
CA GLU A 116 5.80 12.73 9.56
C GLU A 116 5.41 13.93 8.71
N GLY A 117 4.26 14.52 9.04
CA GLY A 117 3.75 15.73 8.41
C GLY A 117 2.33 16.05 8.86
N PRO A 118 1.86 17.29 8.66
CA PRO A 118 0.50 17.71 9.02
C PRO A 118 -0.58 16.91 8.28
N THR A 119 -0.28 16.47 7.07
CA THR A 119 -1.19 15.66 6.23
C THR A 119 -0.46 14.46 5.67
N VAL A 120 -1.24 13.48 5.20
CA VAL A 120 -0.72 12.32 4.45
C VAL A 120 0.14 12.76 3.25
N GLY A 121 -0.27 13.85 2.57
CA GLY A 121 0.50 14.40 1.45
C GLY A 121 1.87 14.92 1.85
N ASP A 122 1.95 15.63 2.96
CA ASP A 122 3.22 16.15 3.50
C ASP A 122 4.14 15.00 3.92
N GLY A 123 3.61 14.00 4.60
CA GLY A 123 4.36 12.81 4.99
C GLY A 123 4.93 12.04 3.79
N LEU A 124 4.14 11.87 2.73
CA LEU A 124 4.61 11.25 1.48
C LEU A 124 5.68 12.10 0.78
N ALA A 125 5.54 13.42 0.78
CA ALA A 125 6.54 14.33 0.22
C ALA A 125 7.85 14.27 1.01
N ARG A 126 7.78 14.23 2.35
CA ARG A 126 8.94 14.07 3.24
C ARG A 126 9.65 12.75 2.95
N TYR A 127 8.93 11.63 2.94
CA TYR A 127 9.51 10.32 2.60
C TYR A 127 10.25 10.36 1.26
N ALA A 128 9.58 10.87 0.21
CA ALA A 128 10.18 10.96 -1.11
C ALA A 128 11.44 11.85 -1.13
N SER A 129 11.49 12.90 -0.32
CA SER A 129 12.66 13.76 -0.17
C SER A 129 13.83 13.03 0.48
N LEU A 130 13.60 12.37 1.62
CA LEU A 130 14.61 11.58 2.35
C LEU A 130 15.21 10.49 1.46
N MET A 131 14.39 9.75 0.74
CA MET A 131 14.84 8.68 -0.17
C MET A 131 15.63 9.21 -1.37
N LYS A 132 15.50 10.48 -1.73
CA LYS A 132 16.23 11.12 -2.84
C LYS A 132 17.46 11.88 -2.39
N GLU A 133 17.65 12.06 -1.10
CA GLU A 133 18.80 12.76 -0.54
C GLU A 133 20.08 11.98 -0.89
N GLY A 134 21.09 12.69 -1.42
CA GLY A 134 22.33 12.07 -1.89
C GLY A 134 22.26 11.34 -3.26
N LEU A 135 21.08 11.10 -3.83
CA LEU A 135 20.97 10.59 -5.21
C LEU A 135 21.25 11.69 -6.23
N PRO A 136 22.06 11.43 -7.27
CA PRO A 136 22.23 12.35 -8.39
C PRO A 136 20.88 12.76 -9.00
N LEU A 137 20.75 14.01 -9.46
CA LEU A 137 19.49 14.53 -10.02
C LEU A 137 18.94 13.70 -11.19
N LYS A 138 19.82 13.11 -12.00
CA LYS A 138 19.45 12.28 -13.14
C LYS A 138 19.39 10.79 -12.83
N ASP A 139 19.54 10.40 -11.55
CA ASP A 139 19.50 8.99 -11.18
C ASP A 139 18.13 8.38 -11.47
N ARG A 140 18.13 7.20 -12.12
CA ARG A 140 16.92 6.48 -12.49
C ARG A 140 16.11 6.00 -11.28
N LEU A 141 16.75 5.82 -10.11
CA LEU A 141 16.09 5.37 -8.89
C LEU A 141 15.12 6.44 -8.35
N ARG A 142 15.37 7.73 -8.61
CA ARG A 142 14.51 8.83 -8.15
C ARG A 142 13.05 8.68 -8.58
N LYS A 143 12.77 8.06 -9.72
CA LYS A 143 11.39 7.80 -10.21
C LYS A 143 10.61 6.82 -9.34
N HIS A 144 11.29 5.99 -8.55
CA HIS A 144 10.65 5.05 -7.64
C HIS A 144 10.11 5.72 -6.37
N PHE A 145 10.58 6.94 -6.08
CA PHE A 145 10.15 7.76 -4.95
C PHE A 145 9.23 8.88 -5.43
N ALA A 146 8.03 8.49 -5.82
CA ALA A 146 6.99 9.42 -6.27
C ALA A 146 6.57 10.36 -5.15
N SER A 147 6.20 11.61 -5.51
CA SER A 147 5.80 12.62 -4.53
C SER A 147 4.50 13.31 -4.95
N PRO A 148 3.60 13.62 -4.02
CA PRO A 148 2.43 14.46 -4.25
C PRO A 148 2.77 15.83 -4.84
N LEU A 149 3.91 16.40 -4.43
CA LEU A 149 4.40 17.69 -4.95
C LEU A 149 4.71 17.66 -6.46
N GLN A 150 4.87 16.47 -7.03
CA GLN A 150 5.05 16.25 -8.47
C GLN A 150 3.76 15.78 -9.14
N GLY A 151 2.61 15.89 -8.47
CA GLY A 151 1.30 15.48 -8.98
C GLY A 151 1.05 13.97 -9.00
N SER A 152 1.96 13.14 -8.49
CA SER A 152 1.79 11.69 -8.47
C SER A 152 0.72 11.25 -7.49
N ALA A 153 -0.11 10.27 -7.88
CA ALA A 153 -1.06 9.63 -6.97
C ALA A 153 -0.41 8.83 -5.82
N CYS A 154 0.88 8.58 -5.87
CA CYS A 154 1.66 7.87 -4.85
C CYS A 154 1.01 6.56 -4.36
N LYS A 155 0.27 5.85 -5.23
CA LYS A 155 -0.58 4.68 -4.88
C LYS A 155 0.09 3.73 -3.91
N ARG A 156 1.34 3.34 -4.19
CA ARG A 156 2.06 2.33 -3.40
C ARG A 156 2.31 2.78 -1.97
N MET A 157 2.65 4.05 -1.79
CA MET A 157 2.91 4.62 -0.46
C MET A 157 1.61 4.95 0.28
N VAL A 158 0.56 5.39 -0.42
CA VAL A 158 -0.79 5.53 0.18
C VAL A 158 -1.28 4.17 0.68
N MET A 159 -1.10 3.10 -0.09
CA MET A 159 -1.43 1.72 0.30
C MET A 159 -0.60 1.28 1.54
N PHE A 160 0.69 1.56 1.56
CA PHE A 160 1.57 1.27 2.70
C PHE A 160 1.11 2.00 3.96
N LEU A 161 0.77 3.29 3.87
CA LEU A 161 0.28 4.06 5.01
C LEU A 161 -1.05 3.51 5.53
N ARG A 162 -1.96 3.05 4.65
CA ARG A 162 -3.16 2.34 5.09
C ARG A 162 -2.79 1.13 5.94
N TRP A 163 -1.87 0.28 5.49
CA TRP A 163 -1.46 -0.91 6.23
C TRP A 163 -0.86 -0.58 7.60
N MET A 164 -0.08 0.50 7.70
CA MET A 164 0.62 0.86 8.94
C MET A 164 -0.25 1.59 9.95
N VAL A 165 -1.20 2.40 9.50
CA VAL A 165 -2.00 3.29 10.37
C VAL A 165 -3.39 2.73 10.67
N ARG A 166 -4.05 2.11 9.66
CA ARG A 166 -5.41 1.61 9.82
C ARG A 166 -5.43 0.33 10.65
N LYS A 167 -6.31 0.30 11.68
CA LYS A 167 -6.56 -0.87 12.51
C LYS A 167 -8.05 -1.08 12.62
N ASP A 168 -8.50 -2.32 12.40
CA ASP A 168 -9.88 -2.71 12.58
C ASP A 168 -10.02 -4.15 13.10
N GLU A 169 -11.25 -4.57 13.38
CA GLU A 169 -11.55 -5.90 13.90
C GLU A 169 -11.31 -7.02 12.89
N ALA A 170 -11.32 -6.72 11.58
CA ALA A 170 -11.03 -7.70 10.54
C ALA A 170 -9.55 -8.10 10.50
N GLY A 171 -8.67 -7.27 11.09
CA GLY A 171 -7.24 -7.55 11.21
C GLY A 171 -6.53 -7.67 9.85
N VAL A 172 -7.02 -6.97 8.81
CA VAL A 172 -6.39 -6.96 7.49
C VAL A 172 -5.19 -6.04 7.48
N ASP A 173 -5.39 -4.79 7.88
CA ASP A 173 -4.33 -3.82 8.08
C ASP A 173 -3.69 -3.99 9.47
N LEU A 174 -2.49 -3.50 9.68
CA LEU A 174 -1.66 -3.83 10.84
C LEU A 174 -1.78 -2.79 11.97
N GLY A 175 -2.00 -1.50 11.62
CA GLY A 175 -2.28 -0.43 12.56
C GLY A 175 -1.25 -0.27 13.66
N ILE A 176 0.04 -0.29 13.30
CA ILE A 176 1.16 -0.16 14.25
C ILE A 176 1.67 1.27 14.37
N TRP A 177 1.23 2.19 13.49
CA TRP A 177 1.61 3.59 13.50
C TRP A 177 0.50 4.51 14.00
N SER A 178 0.90 5.60 14.65
CA SER A 178 0.01 6.61 15.22
C SER A 178 0.22 8.01 14.65
N LEU A 179 0.76 8.12 13.42
CA LEU A 179 1.00 9.41 12.75
C LEU A 179 -0.29 10.22 12.56
N TRP A 180 -1.35 9.53 12.17
CA TRP A 180 -2.66 10.10 11.89
C TRP A 180 -3.76 9.16 12.40
N GLY A 181 -4.97 9.69 12.56
CA GLY A 181 -6.16 8.85 12.72
C GLY A 181 -6.57 8.18 11.40
N PRO A 182 -7.31 7.08 11.45
CA PRO A 182 -7.87 6.44 10.24
C PRO A 182 -8.70 7.39 9.38
N ASP A 183 -9.35 8.39 9.98
CA ASP A 183 -10.15 9.44 9.35
C ASP A 183 -9.35 10.34 8.40
N GLN A 184 -8.04 10.45 8.62
CA GLN A 184 -7.14 11.25 7.81
C GLN A 184 -6.56 10.49 6.61
N LEU A 185 -6.68 9.15 6.59
CA LEU A 185 -6.14 8.33 5.52
C LEU A 185 -6.82 8.60 4.17
N LEU A 186 -6.05 8.34 3.12
CA LEU A 186 -6.48 8.44 1.73
C LEU A 186 -6.57 7.02 1.11
N LEU A 187 -7.25 6.93 -0.03
CA LEU A 187 -7.41 5.67 -0.75
C LEU A 187 -6.32 5.53 -1.82
N PRO A 188 -5.69 4.36 -1.94
CA PRO A 188 -4.78 4.07 -3.05
C PRO A 188 -5.51 4.19 -4.39
N LEU A 189 -5.01 5.02 -5.29
CA LEU A 189 -5.64 5.26 -6.58
C LEU A 189 -4.70 4.83 -7.72
N ASP A 190 -5.17 3.89 -8.54
CA ASP A 190 -4.60 3.54 -9.83
C ASP A 190 -5.67 3.60 -10.93
N VAL A 191 -5.31 3.24 -12.15
CA VAL A 191 -6.22 3.28 -13.30
C VAL A 191 -7.47 2.39 -13.10
N HIS A 192 -7.35 1.27 -12.38
CA HIS A 192 -8.49 0.37 -12.11
C HIS A 192 -9.40 0.95 -11.04
N ALA A 193 -8.84 1.41 -9.92
CA ALA A 193 -9.59 2.06 -8.86
C ALA A 193 -10.23 3.37 -9.35
N ASP A 194 -9.54 4.16 -10.19
CA ASP A 194 -10.09 5.37 -10.82
C ASP A 194 -11.32 5.05 -11.67
N ARG A 195 -11.25 4.04 -12.53
CA ARG A 195 -12.37 3.61 -13.36
C ARG A 195 -13.58 3.20 -12.50
N THR A 196 -13.34 2.40 -11.47
CA THR A 196 -14.39 1.96 -10.54
C THR A 196 -14.98 3.15 -9.79
N ALA A 197 -14.15 4.05 -9.26
CA ALA A 197 -14.58 5.24 -8.53
C ALA A 197 -15.45 6.18 -9.39
N ARG A 198 -15.07 6.38 -10.65
CA ARG A 198 -15.86 7.19 -11.60
C ARG A 198 -17.19 6.50 -11.96
N SER A 199 -17.17 5.19 -12.21
CA SER A 199 -18.39 4.42 -12.47
C SER A 199 -19.39 4.52 -11.31
N LEU A 200 -18.90 4.59 -10.09
CA LEU A 200 -19.71 4.72 -8.87
C LEU A 200 -20.06 6.18 -8.49
N GLY A 201 -19.63 7.16 -9.30
CA GLY A 201 -19.89 8.58 -9.05
C GLY A 201 -19.08 9.19 -7.88
N LEU A 202 -18.01 8.53 -7.42
CA LEU A 202 -17.13 9.06 -6.37
C LEU A 202 -16.10 10.05 -6.91
N LEU A 203 -15.79 9.96 -8.18
CA LEU A 203 -14.98 10.93 -8.93
C LEU A 203 -15.80 11.44 -10.13
N PRO A 204 -15.60 12.71 -10.52
CA PRO A 204 -16.27 13.26 -11.72
C PRO A 204 -15.78 12.55 -12.98
N PRO A 205 -16.56 12.58 -14.09
CA PRO A 205 -16.08 12.14 -15.40
C PRO A 205 -14.77 12.85 -15.76
N GLY A 206 -13.85 12.11 -16.40
CA GLY A 206 -12.55 12.67 -16.80
C GLY A 206 -11.51 11.58 -16.98
N GLN A 207 -10.28 12.00 -17.18
CA GLN A 207 -9.11 11.14 -17.30
C GLN A 207 -7.99 11.68 -16.43
N GLY A 208 -7.15 10.76 -15.96
CA GLY A 208 -5.97 11.08 -15.19
C GLY A 208 -6.03 10.51 -13.77
N VAL A 209 -4.88 10.01 -13.33
CA VAL A 209 -4.67 9.46 -12.00
C VAL A 209 -3.52 10.22 -11.37
N GLY A 210 -3.85 11.27 -10.63
CA GLY A 210 -2.89 12.14 -9.97
C GLY A 210 -3.24 12.39 -8.51
N TRP A 211 -2.44 13.23 -7.85
CA TRP A 211 -2.65 13.57 -6.45
C TRP A 211 -3.99 14.28 -6.21
N LYS A 212 -4.42 15.11 -7.15
CA LYS A 212 -5.71 15.81 -7.10
C LYS A 212 -6.87 14.81 -6.98
N GLU A 213 -6.86 13.77 -7.81
CA GLU A 213 -7.89 12.73 -7.80
C GLU A 213 -7.84 11.89 -6.50
N VAL A 214 -6.66 11.63 -5.95
CA VAL A 214 -6.50 10.97 -4.64
C VAL A 214 -7.18 11.77 -3.53
N VAL A 215 -6.95 13.08 -3.48
CA VAL A 215 -7.59 13.98 -2.50
C VAL A 215 -9.10 14.02 -2.70
N MET A 216 -9.58 14.21 -3.92
CA MET A 216 -11.02 14.23 -4.24
C MET A 216 -11.70 12.92 -3.85
N LEU A 217 -11.06 11.77 -4.12
CA LEU A 217 -11.58 10.46 -3.72
C LEU A 217 -11.62 10.31 -2.19
N GLY A 218 -10.59 10.78 -1.50
CA GLY A 218 -10.54 10.81 -0.03
C GLY A 218 -11.69 11.63 0.57
N GLU A 219 -11.98 12.79 0.00
CA GLU A 219 -13.12 13.63 0.41
C GLU A 219 -14.47 12.94 0.14
N ALA A 220 -14.63 12.29 -1.02
CA ALA A 220 -15.82 11.53 -1.33
C ALA A 220 -16.02 10.36 -0.36
N ALA A 221 -14.94 9.67 -0.02
CA ALA A 221 -14.95 8.55 0.93
C ALA A 221 -15.30 9.02 2.36
N ARG A 222 -14.78 10.16 2.82
CA ARG A 222 -15.11 10.74 4.13
C ARG A 222 -16.59 11.10 4.25
N ARG A 223 -17.24 11.51 3.17
CA ARG A 223 -18.72 11.74 3.19
C ARG A 223 -19.50 10.45 3.42
N ILE A 224 -18.95 9.29 3.06
CA ILE A 224 -19.60 7.97 3.23
C ILE A 224 -19.23 7.36 4.58
N HIS A 225 -17.96 7.45 4.97
CA HIS A 225 -17.45 6.90 6.24
C HIS A 225 -16.43 7.86 6.86
N PRO A 226 -16.88 8.84 7.67
CA PRO A 226 -16.02 9.89 8.21
C PRO A 226 -14.86 9.37 9.08
N GLN A 227 -15.09 8.30 9.87
CA GLN A 227 -14.10 7.78 10.82
C GLN A 227 -13.04 6.89 10.16
N ASP A 228 -13.34 6.29 9.01
CA ASP A 228 -12.43 5.37 8.32
C ASP A 228 -12.70 5.37 6.80
N PRO A 229 -12.38 6.46 6.09
CA PRO A 229 -12.60 6.56 4.65
C PRO A 229 -11.81 5.50 3.87
N ALA A 230 -10.65 5.06 4.37
CA ALA A 230 -9.80 4.09 3.72
C ALA A 230 -10.43 2.68 3.65
N LEU A 231 -11.44 2.38 4.47
CA LEU A 231 -12.25 1.16 4.35
C LEU A 231 -12.86 1.01 2.95
N LEU A 232 -13.19 2.12 2.28
CA LEU A 232 -13.82 2.07 0.95
C LEU A 232 -12.87 1.59 -0.16
N ASP A 233 -11.56 1.55 0.07
CA ASP A 233 -10.62 0.97 -0.87
C ASP A 233 -10.93 -0.52 -1.15
N PHE A 234 -11.32 -1.27 -0.12
CA PHE A 234 -11.74 -2.67 -0.29
C PHE A 234 -12.96 -2.80 -1.20
N ALA A 235 -13.92 -1.88 -1.10
CA ALA A 235 -15.07 -1.87 -2.00
C ALA A 235 -14.66 -1.53 -3.43
N LEU A 236 -13.83 -0.50 -3.63
CA LEU A 236 -13.38 -0.11 -4.96
C LEU A 236 -12.63 -1.24 -5.66
N PHE A 237 -11.71 -1.87 -4.93
CA PHE A 237 -10.92 -2.97 -5.46
C PHE A 237 -11.81 -4.20 -5.72
N GLY A 238 -12.61 -4.64 -4.75
CA GLY A 238 -13.45 -5.83 -4.86
C GLY A 238 -14.54 -5.71 -5.93
N LEU A 239 -15.24 -4.56 -6.00
CA LEU A 239 -16.25 -4.31 -7.03
C LEU A 239 -15.62 -4.26 -8.44
N GLY A 240 -14.41 -3.69 -8.57
CA GLY A 240 -13.68 -3.66 -9.83
C GLY A 240 -13.22 -5.05 -10.29
N GLU A 241 -12.67 -5.88 -9.39
CA GLU A 241 -12.28 -7.26 -9.67
C GLU A 241 -13.48 -8.09 -10.09
N GLU A 242 -14.59 -7.97 -9.35
CA GLU A 242 -15.83 -8.71 -9.63
C GLU A 242 -16.48 -8.27 -10.95
N ALA A 243 -16.49 -6.98 -11.25
CA ALA A 243 -16.94 -6.44 -12.52
C ALA A 243 -16.13 -7.02 -13.70
N ASN A 244 -14.82 -7.08 -13.57
CA ASN A 244 -13.94 -7.68 -14.59
C ASN A 244 -14.21 -9.20 -14.75
N ARG A 245 -14.47 -9.92 -13.65
CA ARG A 245 -14.73 -11.36 -13.66
C ARG A 245 -16.07 -11.71 -14.30
N THR A 246 -17.10 -10.88 -14.06
CA THR A 246 -18.50 -11.17 -14.48
C THR A 246 -18.93 -10.50 -15.76
N GLY A 247 -18.14 -9.54 -16.26
CA GLY A 247 -18.52 -8.68 -17.39
C GLY A 247 -19.58 -7.62 -17.05
N LEU A 248 -19.91 -7.45 -15.77
CA LEU A 248 -20.83 -6.43 -15.28
C LEU A 248 -20.12 -5.11 -15.05
N THR A 249 -20.88 -4.04 -14.90
CA THR A 249 -20.37 -2.77 -14.43
C THR A 249 -20.20 -2.78 -12.90
N PRO A 250 -19.30 -1.96 -12.31
CA PRO A 250 -19.18 -1.81 -10.85
C PRO A 250 -20.50 -1.41 -10.16
N VAL A 251 -21.36 -0.67 -10.85
CA VAL A 251 -22.70 -0.28 -10.35
C VAL A 251 -23.61 -1.50 -10.24
N GLU A 252 -23.69 -2.32 -11.29
CA GLU A 252 -24.49 -3.55 -11.27
C GLU A 252 -24.02 -4.53 -10.20
N VAL A 253 -22.68 -4.66 -10.02
CA VAL A 253 -22.11 -5.47 -8.94
C VAL A 253 -22.51 -4.90 -7.56
N LEU A 254 -22.41 -3.59 -7.36
CA LEU A 254 -22.85 -2.94 -6.13
C LEU A 254 -24.33 -3.14 -5.84
N ASP A 255 -25.19 -3.12 -6.85
CA ASP A 255 -26.63 -3.36 -6.70
C ASP A 255 -26.96 -4.79 -6.26
N ARG A 256 -26.15 -5.77 -6.66
CA ARG A 256 -26.27 -7.12 -6.11
C ARG A 256 -25.99 -7.15 -4.61
N PHE A 257 -24.96 -6.45 -4.13
CA PHE A 257 -24.71 -6.28 -2.69
C PHE A 257 -25.88 -5.62 -1.93
N ARG A 258 -26.72 -4.83 -2.59
CA ARG A 258 -27.90 -4.21 -1.97
C ARG A 258 -29.04 -5.20 -1.82
N ARG A 259 -29.22 -6.13 -2.77
CA ARG A 259 -30.40 -7.00 -2.88
C ARG A 259 -30.25 -8.36 -2.17
N ALA A 260 -29.05 -8.92 -2.13
CA ALA A 260 -28.82 -10.25 -1.58
C ALA A 260 -28.30 -10.23 -0.14
N PRO A 261 -28.65 -11.21 0.72
CA PRO A 261 -27.88 -11.49 1.91
C PRO A 261 -26.47 -11.90 1.45
N VAL A 262 -25.44 -11.24 2.00
CA VAL A 262 -24.04 -11.59 1.72
C VAL A 262 -23.67 -12.68 2.70
N ASP A 263 -23.50 -13.91 2.22
CA ASP A 263 -22.88 -14.98 2.97
C ASP A 263 -21.37 -14.72 3.00
N PRO A 264 -20.75 -14.54 4.18
CA PRO A 264 -19.31 -14.30 4.28
C PRO A 264 -18.45 -15.41 3.67
N GLU A 265 -18.96 -16.64 3.59
CA GLU A 265 -18.24 -17.81 3.07
C GLU A 265 -18.45 -18.04 1.59
N LYS A 266 -19.62 -17.64 1.02
CA LYS A 266 -20.01 -17.96 -0.36
C LYS A 266 -20.00 -16.76 -1.32
N GLY A 267 -19.87 -15.55 -0.81
CA GLY A 267 -19.97 -14.35 -1.64
C GLY A 267 -21.40 -14.03 -2.12
N PRO A 268 -21.62 -12.82 -2.66
CA PRO A 268 -22.94 -12.39 -3.14
C PRO A 268 -23.34 -13.03 -4.49
N PHE A 269 -22.53 -13.94 -5.03
CA PHE A 269 -22.62 -14.41 -6.41
C PHE A 269 -22.72 -15.94 -6.57
N GLU A 270 -22.63 -16.70 -5.49
CA GLU A 270 -22.88 -18.15 -5.50
C GLU A 270 -24.30 -18.41 -4.98
N GLY A 271 -25.26 -18.35 -5.91
CA GLY A 271 -26.65 -18.73 -5.74
C GLY A 271 -27.11 -19.49 -6.95
#